data_1d62a136f070563bf6e4e2f226138bdf
#
_entry.id   1d62a136f070563bf6e4e2f226138bdf
#
_cell.length_a   1.000
_cell.length_b   1.000
_cell.length_c   1.000
_cell.angle_alpha   90.00
_cell.angle_beta   90.00
_cell.angle_gamma   90.00
#
_symmetry.space_group_name_H-M   'P 1'
#
loop_
_entity.id
_entity.type
_entity.pdbx_description
1 polymer ?
#
loop_
_entity_poly.entity_id
_entity_poly.type
_entity_poly.pdbx_seq_one_letter_code
_entity_poly.pdbx_strand_id
1 'polypeptide(L)'
;MSLLIYQRHLDNIPKQYRLLKLFRPPIYVIELSNNQLIAVCYYKDGSSKRYEVHADFSNRRMVIADFFKALQALTDLLLKFPKHPFGINGFAVANVTEELADGLTSIEIKAVREAIWAASRQAKRSVISTAVSYQGQVVSQ
;
A
#
# COMPACT_ATOMS: atom_id res chain seq x y z
N MET A 1 8.02 13.22 -17.07
CA MET A 1 8.30 13.19 -15.61
C MET A 1 7.50 12.09 -14.92
N SER A 2 6.19 12.06 -15.11
CA SER A 2 5.33 11.05 -14.48
C SER A 2 5.66 9.63 -14.91
N LEU A 3 6.03 9.41 -16.18
CA LEU A 3 6.46 8.10 -16.67
C LEU A 3 7.72 7.60 -15.97
N LEU A 4 8.65 8.50 -15.65
CA LEU A 4 9.87 8.12 -14.93
C LEU A 4 9.57 7.69 -13.50
N ILE A 5 8.61 8.32 -12.84
CA ILE A 5 8.18 7.95 -11.51
C ILE A 5 7.54 6.56 -11.52
N TYR A 6 6.65 6.32 -12.47
CA TYR A 6 6.03 5.00 -12.65
C TYR A 6 7.09 3.93 -12.91
N GLN A 7 8.02 4.19 -13.83
CA GLN A 7 9.06 3.24 -14.18
C GLN A 7 9.95 2.90 -12.99
N ARG A 8 10.25 3.89 -12.14
CA ARG A 8 11.03 3.67 -10.92
C ARG A 8 10.32 2.69 -9.99
N HIS A 9 9.03 2.89 -9.75
CA HIS A 9 8.25 1.98 -8.92
C HIS A 9 8.15 0.60 -9.55
N LEU A 10 7.96 0.53 -10.86
CA LEU A 10 7.91 -0.74 -11.58
C LEU A 10 9.22 -1.51 -11.45
N ASP A 11 10.35 -0.83 -11.55
CA ASP A 11 11.67 -1.44 -11.45
C ASP A 11 11.93 -1.99 -10.04
N ASN A 12 11.29 -1.43 -9.02
CA ASN A 12 11.43 -1.88 -7.64
C ASN A 12 10.59 -3.10 -7.30
N ILE A 13 9.71 -3.54 -8.20
CA ILE A 13 8.96 -4.78 -8.01
C ILE A 13 9.93 -5.96 -8.06
N PRO A 14 9.88 -6.91 -7.09
CA PRO A 14 10.79 -8.05 -7.07
C PRO A 14 10.74 -8.85 -8.37
N LYS A 15 11.90 -9.38 -8.77
CA LYS A 15 12.06 -10.12 -10.04
C LYS A 15 11.15 -11.33 -10.15
N GLN A 16 10.74 -11.92 -9.03
CA GLN A 16 9.83 -13.07 -9.02
C GLN A 16 8.46 -12.73 -9.63
N TYR A 17 8.12 -11.44 -9.73
CA TYR A 17 6.87 -10.97 -10.31
C TYR A 17 7.05 -10.41 -11.72
N ARG A 18 8.10 -10.82 -12.44
CA ARG A 18 8.42 -10.27 -13.77
C ARG A 18 7.28 -10.38 -14.78
N LEU A 19 6.46 -11.43 -14.69
CA LEU A 19 5.30 -11.56 -15.57
C LEU A 19 4.26 -10.47 -15.30
N LEU A 20 4.01 -10.16 -14.02
CA LEU A 20 3.16 -9.05 -13.65
C LEU A 20 3.69 -7.73 -14.16
N LYS A 21 5.03 -7.53 -14.10
CA LYS A 21 5.66 -6.30 -14.58
C LYS A 21 5.43 -6.07 -16.07
N LEU A 22 5.34 -7.13 -16.87
CA LEU A 22 5.07 -7.02 -18.30
C LEU A 22 3.70 -6.41 -18.58
N PHE A 23 2.73 -6.62 -17.70
CA PHE A 23 1.40 -6.03 -17.83
C PHE A 23 1.35 -4.59 -17.35
N ARG A 24 2.44 -4.07 -16.79
CA ARG A 24 2.55 -2.71 -16.27
C ARG A 24 1.39 -2.36 -15.34
N PRO A 25 1.33 -3.02 -14.17
CA PRO A 25 0.18 -2.93 -13.25
C PRO A 25 0.08 -1.56 -12.59
N PRO A 26 -1.10 -1.19 -12.07
CA PRO A 26 -1.18 -0.05 -11.18
C PRO A 26 -0.35 -0.31 -9.91
N ILE A 27 0.36 0.72 -9.45
CA ILE A 27 1.24 0.60 -8.28
C ILE A 27 0.76 1.57 -7.21
N TYR A 28 0.36 1.01 -6.08
CA TYR A 28 -0.10 1.79 -4.92
C TYR A 28 1.05 2.01 -3.96
N VAL A 29 1.26 3.26 -3.56
CA VAL A 29 2.16 3.60 -2.47
C VAL A 29 1.29 4.11 -1.34
N ILE A 30 1.21 3.36 -0.25
CA ILE A 30 0.32 3.63 0.87
C ILE A 30 1.16 4.06 2.07
N GLU A 31 0.95 5.29 2.52
CA GLU A 31 1.61 5.80 3.72
C GLU A 31 0.69 5.62 4.92
N LEU A 32 1.23 5.01 5.97
CA LEU A 32 0.53 4.81 7.24
C LEU A 32 1.20 5.66 8.30
N SER A 33 0.42 6.51 8.93
CA SER A 33 0.86 7.33 10.05
C SER A 33 -0.23 7.32 11.12
N ASN A 34 -0.10 8.17 12.14
CA ASN A 34 -1.03 8.17 13.26
C ASN A 34 -2.46 8.50 12.79
N ASN A 35 -3.33 7.47 12.76
CA ASN A 35 -4.74 7.59 12.38
C ASN A 35 -4.96 8.20 11.00
N GLN A 36 -3.99 8.02 10.09
CA GLN A 36 -4.05 8.57 8.74
C GLN A 36 -3.50 7.58 7.73
N LEU A 37 -4.20 7.47 6.61
CA LEU A 37 -3.77 6.70 5.45
C LEU A 37 -3.77 7.60 4.24
N ILE A 38 -2.65 7.60 3.50
CA ILE A 38 -2.53 8.31 2.24
C ILE A 38 -2.12 7.29 1.19
N ALA A 39 -2.83 7.22 0.09
CA ALA A 39 -2.48 6.33 -1.01
C ALA A 39 -2.32 7.12 -2.29
N VAL A 40 -1.24 6.84 -3.01
CA VAL A 40 -1.03 7.34 -4.37
C VAL A 40 -0.92 6.12 -5.26
N CYS A 41 -1.75 6.06 -6.29
CA CYS A 41 -1.65 5.01 -7.30
C CYS A 41 -1.02 5.58 -8.55
N TYR A 42 0.03 4.94 -9.03
CA TYR A 42 0.75 5.30 -10.23
C TYR A 42 0.34 4.39 -11.38
N TYR A 43 0.06 4.96 -12.53
CA TYR A 43 -0.43 4.23 -13.70
C TYR A 43 0.60 4.25 -14.83
N LYS A 44 0.50 3.26 -15.72
CA LYS A 44 1.44 3.06 -16.83
C LYS A 44 1.52 4.23 -17.82
N ASP A 45 0.46 5.06 -17.89
CA ASP A 45 0.45 6.24 -18.75
C ASP A 45 1.14 7.46 -18.11
N GLY A 46 1.68 7.29 -16.91
CA GLY A 46 2.34 8.35 -16.16
C GLY A 46 1.41 9.15 -15.28
N SER A 47 0.12 8.90 -15.33
CA SER A 47 -0.84 9.58 -14.44
C SER A 47 -0.77 9.00 -13.04
N SER A 48 -1.28 9.75 -12.07
CA SER A 48 -1.40 9.28 -10.70
C SER A 48 -2.65 9.87 -10.06
N LYS A 49 -3.13 9.18 -9.03
CA LYS A 49 -4.27 9.65 -8.22
C LYS A 49 -3.87 9.51 -6.75
N ARG A 50 -4.28 10.49 -5.95
CA ARG A 50 -3.97 10.52 -4.52
C ARG A 50 -5.26 10.71 -3.73
N TYR A 51 -5.43 9.90 -2.70
CA TYR A 51 -6.54 10.01 -1.76
C TYR A 51 -6.03 9.81 -0.35
N GLU A 52 -6.77 10.32 0.63
CA GLU A 52 -6.45 10.11 2.03
C GLU A 52 -7.71 9.83 2.84
N VAL A 53 -7.53 9.10 3.95
CA VAL A 53 -8.59 8.73 4.88
C VAL A 53 -8.04 8.87 6.30
N HIS A 54 -8.87 9.35 7.20
CA HIS A 54 -8.57 9.45 8.63
C HIS A 54 -9.49 8.52 9.39
N ALA A 55 -8.94 7.72 10.31
CA ALA A 55 -9.71 6.82 11.15
C ALA A 55 -8.89 6.48 12.40
N ASP A 56 -9.57 6.14 13.47
CA ASP A 56 -8.92 5.85 14.75
C ASP A 56 -8.47 4.40 14.83
N PHE A 57 -7.34 4.08 14.18
CA PHE A 57 -6.80 2.70 14.07
C PHE A 57 -5.42 2.51 14.68
N SER A 58 -4.72 3.57 15.07
CA SER A 58 -3.35 3.48 15.58
C SER A 58 -3.23 4.00 17.00
N ASN A 59 -2.12 3.71 17.66
CA ASN A 59 -1.74 4.27 18.95
C ASN A 59 -0.24 4.55 18.99
N ARG A 60 0.30 4.94 20.13
CA ARG A 60 1.70 5.33 20.27
C ARG A 60 2.68 4.18 20.02
N ARG A 61 2.25 2.95 20.20
CA ARG A 61 3.09 1.76 20.05
C ARG A 61 2.88 1.06 18.72
N MET A 62 1.66 1.13 18.17
CA MET A 62 1.28 0.34 17.02
C MET A 62 0.67 1.22 15.94
N VAL A 63 1.16 1.07 14.72
CA VAL A 63 0.55 1.77 13.58
C VAL A 63 -0.85 1.21 13.30
N ILE A 64 -1.07 -0.08 13.51
CA ILE A 64 -2.39 -0.69 13.46
C ILE A 64 -2.70 -1.29 14.84
N ALA A 65 -3.30 -0.50 15.70
CA ALA A 65 -3.75 -0.94 17.01
C ALA A 65 -5.13 -1.61 16.94
N ASP A 66 -5.96 -1.18 16.00
CA ASP A 66 -7.28 -1.76 15.75
C ASP A 66 -7.34 -2.24 14.31
N PHE A 67 -7.19 -3.56 14.13
CA PHE A 67 -7.11 -4.17 12.80
C PHE A 67 -8.37 -3.94 11.98
N PHE A 68 -9.54 -4.09 12.59
CA PHE A 68 -10.81 -3.96 11.86
C PHE A 68 -11.07 -2.52 11.41
N LYS A 69 -10.72 -1.55 12.22
CA LYS A 69 -10.81 -0.14 11.82
C LYS A 69 -9.83 0.19 10.71
N ALA A 70 -8.61 -0.34 10.78
CA ALA A 70 -7.62 -0.18 9.72
C ALA A 70 -8.10 -0.82 8.42
N LEU A 71 -8.63 -2.04 8.51
CA LEU A 71 -9.17 -2.76 7.36
C LEU A 71 -10.29 -1.97 6.69
N GLN A 72 -11.22 -1.43 7.49
CA GLN A 72 -12.33 -0.61 6.98
C GLN A 72 -11.79 0.65 6.28
N ALA A 73 -10.86 1.34 6.93
CA ALA A 73 -10.28 2.57 6.38
C ALA A 73 -9.52 2.31 5.08
N LEU A 74 -8.74 1.24 5.03
CA LEU A 74 -8.01 0.84 3.82
C LEU A 74 -8.98 0.46 2.68
N THR A 75 -10.04 -0.26 3.01
CA THR A 75 -11.06 -0.63 2.03
C THR A 75 -11.71 0.63 1.45
N ASP A 76 -12.12 1.55 2.31
CA ASP A 76 -12.72 2.81 1.88
C ASP A 76 -11.76 3.62 1.01
N LEU A 77 -10.49 3.64 1.39
CA LEU A 77 -9.45 4.34 0.62
C LEU A 77 -9.29 3.75 -0.77
N LEU A 78 -9.18 2.42 -0.87
CA LEU A 78 -8.98 1.74 -2.15
C LEU A 78 -10.20 1.85 -3.06
N LEU A 79 -11.40 1.91 -2.47
CA LEU A 79 -12.62 2.11 -3.26
C LEU A 79 -12.67 3.45 -3.99
N LYS A 80 -11.87 4.43 -3.57
CA LYS A 80 -11.80 5.73 -4.24
C LYS A 80 -11.06 5.66 -5.58
N PHE A 81 -10.27 4.62 -5.80
CA PHE A 81 -9.52 4.43 -7.04
C PHE A 81 -10.36 3.67 -8.08
N PRO A 82 -10.08 3.87 -9.39
CA PRO A 82 -10.76 3.10 -10.42
C PRO A 82 -10.36 1.63 -10.36
N LYS A 83 -11.22 0.77 -10.90
CA LYS A 83 -10.92 -0.66 -11.00
C LYS A 83 -9.73 -0.89 -11.92
N HIS A 84 -9.00 -1.97 -11.64
CA HIS A 84 -7.87 -2.35 -12.47
C HIS A 84 -8.34 -2.77 -13.86
N PRO A 85 -7.64 -2.34 -14.93
CA PRO A 85 -8.02 -2.74 -16.28
C PRO A 85 -7.85 -4.24 -16.47
N PHE A 86 -8.81 -4.87 -17.11
CA PHE A 86 -8.78 -6.30 -17.45
C PHE A 86 -8.58 -7.23 -16.23
N GLY A 87 -8.90 -6.77 -15.04
CA GLY A 87 -8.71 -7.56 -13.81
C GLY A 87 -7.26 -7.83 -13.44
N ILE A 88 -6.31 -7.08 -13.99
CA ILE A 88 -4.89 -7.21 -13.65
C ILE A 88 -4.68 -6.83 -12.20
N ASN A 89 -3.98 -7.69 -11.45
CA ASN A 89 -3.63 -7.36 -10.07
C ASN A 89 -2.65 -6.18 -10.03
N GLY A 90 -2.86 -5.29 -9.07
CA GLY A 90 -1.92 -4.21 -8.81
C GLY A 90 -0.78 -4.66 -7.91
N PHE A 91 0.12 -3.74 -7.62
CA PHE A 91 1.22 -3.94 -6.68
C PHE A 91 1.16 -2.85 -5.62
N ALA A 92 1.44 -3.19 -4.36
CA ALA A 92 1.37 -2.22 -3.27
C ALA A 92 2.67 -2.16 -2.49
N VAL A 93 3.03 -0.96 -2.08
CA VAL A 93 4.14 -0.69 -1.15
C VAL A 93 3.56 0.08 0.03
N ALA A 94 3.81 -0.38 1.24
CA ALA A 94 3.36 0.29 2.44
C ALA A 94 4.54 0.98 3.12
N ASN A 95 4.40 2.28 3.38
CA ASN A 95 5.40 3.08 4.08
C ASN A 95 4.85 3.51 5.43
N VAL A 96 5.43 3.00 6.50
CA VAL A 96 5.10 3.45 7.86
C VAL A 96 5.98 4.64 8.16
N THR A 97 5.38 5.83 8.24
CA THR A 97 6.12 7.07 8.42
C THR A 97 6.12 7.56 9.86
N GLU A 98 5.23 7.02 10.70
CA GLU A 98 5.13 7.40 12.10
C GLU A 98 6.25 6.74 12.91
N GLU A 99 6.90 7.51 13.80
CA GLU A 99 7.86 6.95 14.73
C GLU A 99 7.11 6.25 15.87
N LEU A 100 7.34 4.96 16.01
CA LEU A 100 6.67 4.13 17.02
C LEU A 100 7.58 3.95 18.25
N ALA A 101 6.97 3.90 19.44
CA ALA A 101 7.71 3.82 20.70
C ALA A 101 8.72 2.67 20.75
N ASP A 102 8.33 1.49 20.23
CA ASP A 102 9.16 0.30 20.23
C ASP A 102 9.62 -0.12 18.82
N GLY A 103 9.53 0.79 17.85
CA GLY A 103 9.79 0.49 16.46
C GLY A 103 8.69 -0.37 15.84
N LEU A 104 8.94 -0.86 14.63
CA LEU A 104 7.97 -1.68 13.91
C LEU A 104 8.33 -3.16 14.09
N THR A 105 7.48 -3.88 14.82
CA THR A 105 7.71 -5.30 15.11
C THR A 105 7.31 -6.19 13.93
N SER A 106 7.78 -7.45 13.95
CA SER A 106 7.41 -8.42 12.90
C SER A 106 5.91 -8.70 12.89
N ILE A 107 5.25 -8.66 14.05
CA ILE A 107 3.80 -8.84 14.14
C ILE A 107 3.08 -7.70 13.45
N GLU A 108 3.54 -6.47 13.63
CA GLU A 108 2.94 -5.31 13.00
C GLU A 108 3.20 -5.27 11.49
N ILE A 109 4.39 -5.69 11.05
CA ILE A 109 4.67 -5.82 9.61
C ILE A 109 3.67 -6.77 8.98
N LYS A 110 3.44 -7.91 9.62
CA LYS A 110 2.45 -8.88 9.14
C LYS A 110 1.04 -8.29 9.14
N ALA A 111 0.67 -7.56 10.19
CA ALA A 111 -0.64 -6.92 10.28
C ALA A 111 -0.86 -5.91 9.17
N VAL A 112 0.14 -5.09 8.86
CA VAL A 112 0.08 -4.12 7.74
C VAL A 112 -0.14 -4.85 6.42
N ARG A 113 0.63 -5.89 6.16
CA ARG A 113 0.52 -6.66 4.92
C ARG A 113 -0.85 -7.32 4.79
N GLU A 114 -1.33 -7.95 5.86
CA GLU A 114 -2.63 -8.62 5.85
C GLU A 114 -3.78 -7.63 5.70
N ALA A 115 -3.71 -6.48 6.36
CA ALA A 115 -4.74 -5.46 6.25
C ALA A 115 -4.85 -4.94 4.82
N ILE A 116 -3.73 -4.65 4.18
CA ILE A 116 -3.72 -4.16 2.79
C ILE A 116 -4.22 -5.25 1.84
N TRP A 117 -3.75 -6.49 2.01
CA TRP A 117 -4.19 -7.60 1.19
C TRP A 117 -5.70 -7.79 1.29
N ALA A 118 -6.22 -7.88 2.52
CA ALA A 118 -7.65 -8.10 2.76
C ALA A 118 -8.49 -6.93 2.24
N ALA A 119 -8.06 -5.70 2.49
CA ALA A 119 -8.76 -4.51 2.00
C ALA A 119 -8.81 -4.47 0.47
N SER A 120 -7.70 -4.83 -0.19
CA SER A 120 -7.64 -4.85 -1.64
C SER A 120 -8.64 -5.85 -2.24
N ARG A 121 -8.82 -7.00 -1.58
CA ARG A 121 -9.81 -8.00 -1.99
C ARG A 121 -11.23 -7.49 -1.79
N GLN A 122 -11.52 -6.90 -0.63
CA GLN A 122 -12.84 -6.35 -0.34
C GLN A 122 -13.20 -5.21 -1.30
N ALA A 123 -12.25 -4.37 -1.63
CA ALA A 123 -12.45 -3.24 -2.54
C ALA A 123 -12.43 -3.65 -4.01
N LYS A 124 -12.09 -4.91 -4.32
CA LYS A 124 -11.93 -5.42 -5.69
C LYS A 124 -10.87 -4.64 -6.48
N ARG A 125 -9.84 -4.16 -5.80
CA ARG A 125 -8.61 -3.60 -6.36
C ARG A 125 -7.46 -4.46 -5.85
N SER A 126 -7.48 -5.74 -6.21
CA SER A 126 -6.56 -6.73 -5.66
C SER A 126 -5.11 -6.42 -5.96
N VAL A 127 -4.25 -6.62 -4.96
CA VAL A 127 -2.80 -6.50 -5.12
C VAL A 127 -2.16 -7.86 -4.85
N ILE A 128 -1.05 -8.15 -5.55
CA ILE A 128 -0.37 -9.42 -5.40
C ILE A 128 0.53 -9.43 -4.17
N SER A 129 1.21 -8.33 -3.93
CA SER A 129 2.21 -8.27 -2.85
C SER A 129 2.26 -6.89 -2.25
N THR A 130 2.74 -6.84 -1.02
CA THR A 130 3.00 -5.60 -0.31
C THR A 130 4.39 -5.64 0.29
N ALA A 131 5.26 -4.74 -0.16
CA ALA A 131 6.51 -4.46 0.54
C ALA A 131 6.22 -3.46 1.63
N VAL A 132 6.89 -3.58 2.78
CA VAL A 132 6.71 -2.67 3.91
C VAL A 132 8.02 -1.95 4.19
N SER A 133 7.97 -0.64 4.34
CA SER A 133 9.10 0.15 4.80
C SER A 133 8.75 0.89 6.09
N TYR A 134 9.77 1.16 6.89
CA TYR A 134 9.63 1.90 8.14
C TYR A 134 10.75 2.92 8.21
N GLN A 135 10.37 4.19 8.40
CA GLN A 135 11.32 5.30 8.45
C GLN A 135 12.26 5.31 7.24
N GLY A 136 11.70 5.04 6.06
CA GLY A 136 12.43 5.08 4.80
C GLY A 136 13.24 3.83 4.46
N GLN A 137 13.25 2.80 5.32
CA GLN A 137 13.98 1.55 5.07
C GLN A 137 13.03 0.40 4.86
N VAL A 138 13.28 -0.41 3.82
CA VAL A 138 12.48 -1.59 3.54
C VAL A 138 12.71 -2.63 4.63
N VAL A 139 11.63 -3.06 5.30
CA VAL A 139 11.68 -4.04 6.38
C VAL A 139 11.00 -5.36 6.00
N SER A 140 10.29 -5.38 4.88
CA SER A 140 9.67 -6.60 4.34
C SER A 140 9.41 -6.44 2.85
N GLN A 141 9.63 -7.50 2.11
CA GLN A 141 9.30 -7.55 0.69
C GLN A 141 8.39 -8.73 0.36
#